data_3566e137b175f812b817dfdacf814883
#
_entry.id   3566e137b175f812b817dfdacf814883
#
_cell.length_a   1.000
_cell.length_b   1.000
_cell.length_c   1.000
_cell.angle_alpha   90.00
_cell.angle_beta   90.00
_cell.angle_gamma   90.00
#
_symmetry.space_group_name_H-M   'P 1'
#
loop_
_entity.id
_entity.type
_entity.pdbx_description
1 polymer ?
#
loop_
_entity_poly.entity_id
_entity_poly.type
_entity_poly.pdbx_seq_one_letter_code
_entity_poly.pdbx_strand_id
1 'polypeptide(L)'
;MQGLAHYENIVKEMLFYFSEKVASARSFGINDLIIDPGFGFAKKMEHNFEVLNNLELFQMLELPILVGFSRKSMIYKTLETSVEFALNGTTVLNTIALQKGAKILRVHDVREAIECVKLVSQL
;
A
#
# COMPACT_ATOMS: atom_id res chain seq x y z
N MET A 1 -26.55 -0.50 0.79
CA MET A 1 -26.19 -1.35 1.86
C MET A 1 -24.70 -1.64 1.90
N GLN A 2 -24.15 -1.83 0.80
CA GLN A 2 -22.75 -2.16 0.76
C GLN A 2 -21.88 -1.04 1.21
N GLY A 3 -22.32 0.19 1.05
CA GLY A 3 -21.46 1.35 1.13
C GLY A 3 -20.60 1.45 2.37
N LEU A 4 -21.18 1.96 3.45
CA LEU A 4 -20.39 2.24 4.65
C LEU A 4 -19.88 0.97 5.32
N ALA A 5 -20.76 -0.04 5.42
CA ALA A 5 -20.34 -1.29 6.03
C ALA A 5 -19.21 -1.93 5.25
N HIS A 6 -19.26 -1.80 3.93
CA HIS A 6 -18.22 -2.36 3.08
C HIS A 6 -16.88 -1.65 3.30
N TYR A 7 -16.89 -0.31 3.45
CA TYR A 7 -15.67 0.43 3.74
C TYR A 7 -15.01 -0.05 5.02
N GLU A 8 -15.81 -0.15 6.09
CA GLU A 8 -15.27 -0.52 7.38
C GLU A 8 -14.66 -1.91 7.35
N ASN A 9 -15.12 -2.74 6.42
CA ASN A 9 -14.68 -4.13 6.34
C ASN A 9 -13.56 -4.37 5.33
N ILE A 10 -13.21 -3.38 4.50
CA ILE A 10 -12.24 -3.63 3.43
C ILE A 10 -10.90 -4.12 3.97
N VAL A 11 -10.41 -3.50 5.05
CA VAL A 11 -9.13 -3.88 5.63
C VAL A 11 -9.22 -5.28 6.24
N LYS A 12 -10.31 -5.56 6.96
CA LYS A 12 -10.51 -6.89 7.54
C LYS A 12 -10.61 -7.96 6.46
N GLU A 13 -11.33 -7.68 5.39
CA GLU A 13 -11.47 -8.64 4.29
C GLU A 13 -10.12 -8.92 3.65
N MET A 14 -9.31 -7.89 3.48
CA MET A 14 -7.98 -8.08 2.90
C MET A 14 -7.07 -8.87 3.84
N LEU A 15 -7.12 -8.58 5.13
CA LEU A 15 -6.32 -9.31 6.10
C LEU A 15 -6.70 -10.79 6.11
N PHE A 16 -7.98 -11.09 6.08
CA PHE A 16 -8.45 -12.46 6.02
C PHE A 16 -8.00 -13.14 4.74
N TYR A 17 -8.15 -12.45 3.61
CA TYR A 17 -7.73 -12.97 2.31
C TYR A 17 -6.24 -13.32 2.33
N PHE A 18 -5.39 -12.39 2.82
CA PHE A 18 -3.96 -12.64 2.86
C PHE A 18 -3.61 -13.76 3.84
N SER A 19 -4.28 -13.83 4.98
CA SER A 19 -4.04 -14.93 5.92
C SER A 19 -4.23 -16.27 5.26
N GLU A 20 -5.31 -16.41 4.48
CA GLU A 20 -5.61 -17.66 3.82
C GLU A 20 -4.59 -17.96 2.71
N LYS A 21 -4.20 -16.92 1.95
CA LYS A 21 -3.22 -17.11 0.88
C LYS A 21 -1.86 -17.48 1.42
N VAL A 22 -1.47 -16.85 2.52
CA VAL A 22 -0.19 -17.17 3.17
C VAL A 22 -0.20 -18.61 3.67
N ALA A 23 -1.29 -19.02 4.33
CA ALA A 23 -1.39 -20.39 4.82
C ALA A 23 -1.33 -21.39 3.66
N SER A 24 -2.02 -21.09 2.56
CA SER A 24 -2.00 -21.95 1.38
C SER A 24 -0.60 -22.05 0.78
N ALA A 25 0.08 -20.91 0.62
CA ALA A 25 1.45 -20.90 0.07
C ALA A 25 2.39 -21.73 0.94
N ARG A 26 2.29 -21.55 2.25
CA ARG A 26 3.16 -22.29 3.18
C ARG A 26 2.89 -23.80 3.13
N SER A 27 1.65 -24.18 2.90
CA SER A 27 1.30 -25.59 2.79
C SER A 27 1.96 -26.26 1.58
N PHE A 28 2.35 -25.44 0.58
CA PHE A 28 3.10 -25.93 -0.59
C PHE A 28 4.61 -25.75 -0.43
N GLY A 29 5.06 -25.34 0.77
CA GLY A 29 6.49 -25.18 1.03
C GLY A 29 7.04 -23.83 0.62
N ILE A 30 6.19 -22.88 0.27
CA ILE A 30 6.63 -21.53 -0.11
C ILE A 30 6.69 -20.68 1.15
N ASN A 31 7.90 -20.24 1.51
CA ASN A 31 8.12 -19.48 2.76
C ASN A 31 8.52 -18.03 2.53
N ASP A 32 9.09 -17.70 1.39
CA ASP A 32 9.52 -16.34 1.09
C ASP A 32 8.37 -15.61 0.42
N LEU A 33 7.61 -14.88 1.22
CA LEU A 33 6.39 -14.23 0.77
C LEU A 33 6.45 -12.72 1.04
N ILE A 34 5.83 -11.96 0.15
CA ILE A 34 5.70 -10.52 0.26
C ILE A 34 4.23 -10.19 0.08
N ILE A 35 3.70 -9.29 0.91
CA ILE A 35 2.32 -8.85 0.84
C ILE A 35 2.25 -7.57 0.01
N ASP A 36 1.44 -7.59 -1.05
CA ASP A 36 1.19 -6.41 -1.88
C ASP A 36 -0.32 -6.11 -1.83
N PRO A 37 -0.74 -5.13 -1.04
CA PRO A 37 -2.18 -4.83 -0.92
C PRO A 37 -2.80 -4.37 -2.24
N GLY A 38 -2.01 -3.86 -3.17
CA GLY A 38 -2.51 -3.44 -4.46
C GLY A 38 -3.33 -2.17 -4.41
N PHE A 39 -2.74 -1.05 -4.80
CA PHE A 39 -3.45 0.22 -4.87
C PHE A 39 -3.84 0.50 -6.32
N GLY A 40 -5.07 0.98 -6.51
CA GLY A 40 -5.52 1.44 -7.83
C GLY A 40 -6.12 0.39 -8.73
N PHE A 41 -6.23 -0.87 -8.31
CA PHE A 41 -6.78 -1.90 -9.18
C PHE A 41 -8.31 -1.86 -9.16
N ALA A 42 -8.96 -2.87 -8.57
CA ALA A 42 -10.41 -2.93 -8.54
C ALA A 42 -11.02 -2.08 -7.43
N LYS A 43 -10.18 -1.47 -6.59
CA LYS A 43 -10.65 -0.68 -5.46
C LYS A 43 -11.08 0.70 -5.89
N LYS A 44 -12.10 1.23 -5.23
CA LYS A 44 -12.42 2.63 -5.37
C LYS A 44 -11.34 3.47 -4.69
N MET A 45 -11.29 4.78 -5.06
CA MET A 45 -10.27 5.66 -4.52
C MET A 45 -10.30 5.71 -2.99
N GLU A 46 -11.49 5.81 -2.41
CA GLU A 46 -11.61 5.87 -0.96
C GLU A 46 -11.15 4.57 -0.29
N HIS A 47 -11.31 3.44 -0.96
CA HIS A 47 -10.79 2.17 -0.44
C HIS A 47 -9.27 2.17 -0.41
N ASN A 48 -8.63 2.78 -1.42
CA ASN A 48 -7.18 2.86 -1.46
C ASN A 48 -6.64 3.68 -0.29
N PHE A 49 -7.28 4.82 0.01
CA PHE A 49 -6.86 5.64 1.13
C PHE A 49 -7.16 4.96 2.47
N GLU A 50 -8.25 4.21 2.54
CA GLU A 50 -8.57 3.46 3.76
C GLU A 50 -7.50 2.40 4.04
N VAL A 51 -7.06 1.69 2.99
CA VAL A 51 -6.01 0.67 3.13
C VAL A 51 -4.71 1.33 3.57
N LEU A 52 -4.34 2.45 2.96
CA LEU A 52 -3.11 3.15 3.34
C LEU A 52 -3.19 3.64 4.78
N ASN A 53 -4.33 4.19 5.18
CA ASN A 53 -4.51 4.73 6.52
C ASN A 53 -4.37 3.63 7.59
N ASN A 54 -4.62 2.39 7.22
CA ASN A 54 -4.56 1.25 8.14
C ASN A 54 -3.47 0.26 7.76
N LEU A 55 -2.48 0.71 7.00
CA LEU A 55 -1.44 -0.19 6.48
C LEU A 55 -0.68 -0.90 7.60
N GLU A 56 -0.51 -0.24 8.74
CA GLU A 56 0.21 -0.84 9.86
C GLU A 56 -0.44 -2.13 10.36
N LEU A 57 -1.74 -2.30 10.14
CA LEU A 57 -2.42 -3.52 10.56
C LEU A 57 -1.95 -4.75 9.79
N PHE A 58 -1.42 -4.55 8.58
CA PHE A 58 -0.91 -5.66 7.79
C PHE A 58 0.37 -6.26 8.37
N GLN A 59 1.00 -5.57 9.32
CA GLN A 59 2.18 -6.11 9.99
C GLN A 59 1.87 -7.34 10.84
N MET A 60 0.60 -7.55 11.18
CA MET A 60 0.21 -8.76 11.91
C MET A 60 0.43 -10.03 11.10
N LEU A 61 0.61 -9.91 9.79
CA LEU A 61 0.93 -11.04 8.93
C LEU A 61 2.40 -11.44 9.04
N GLU A 62 3.24 -10.57 9.64
CA GLU A 62 4.66 -10.82 9.88
C GLU A 62 5.44 -11.11 8.60
N LEU A 63 5.10 -10.40 7.55
CA LEU A 63 5.75 -10.50 6.24
C LEU A 63 6.03 -9.10 5.71
N PRO A 64 7.04 -8.96 4.84
CA PRO A 64 7.30 -7.64 4.24
C PRO A 64 6.11 -7.15 3.43
N ILE A 65 5.84 -5.86 3.53
CA ILE A 65 4.75 -5.21 2.80
C ILE A 65 5.35 -4.38 1.69
N LEU A 66 4.87 -4.62 0.47
CA LEU A 66 5.25 -3.86 -0.71
C LEU A 66 4.11 -2.93 -1.09
N VAL A 67 4.43 -1.67 -1.39
CA VAL A 67 3.44 -0.72 -1.87
C VAL A 67 3.88 -0.11 -3.20
N GLY A 68 2.91 0.27 -4.03
CA GLY A 68 3.19 0.93 -5.30
C GLY A 68 2.18 2.03 -5.55
N PHE A 69 2.58 3.27 -5.28
CA PHE A 69 1.71 4.44 -5.46
C PHE A 69 2.07 5.25 -6.71
N SER A 70 3.19 4.94 -7.36
CA SER A 70 3.83 5.83 -8.32
C SER A 70 2.85 6.42 -9.32
N ARG A 71 2.57 7.70 -9.15
CA ARG A 71 1.77 8.55 -10.05
C ARG A 71 0.38 7.97 -10.34
N LYS A 72 -0.17 7.21 -9.39
CA LYS A 72 -1.49 6.59 -9.58
C LYS A 72 -2.62 7.61 -9.46
N SER A 73 -3.78 7.22 -10.01
CA SER A 73 -4.92 8.12 -10.06
C SER A 73 -5.40 8.57 -8.68
N MET A 74 -5.19 7.76 -7.64
CA MET A 74 -5.55 8.17 -6.29
C MET A 74 -4.80 9.45 -5.88
N ILE A 75 -3.63 9.69 -6.48
CA ILE A 75 -2.85 10.88 -6.21
C ILE A 75 -3.35 12.05 -7.06
N TYR A 76 -3.27 11.91 -8.39
CA TYR A 76 -3.50 13.09 -9.24
C TYR A 76 -4.97 13.48 -9.30
N LYS A 77 -5.90 12.53 -9.09
CA LYS A 77 -7.32 12.92 -9.02
C LYS A 77 -7.63 13.67 -7.73
N THR A 78 -7.06 13.22 -6.62
CA THR A 78 -7.23 13.93 -5.35
C THR A 78 -6.69 15.35 -5.42
N LEU A 79 -5.55 15.53 -6.08
CA LEU A 79 -4.89 16.83 -6.20
C LEU A 79 -5.42 17.65 -7.38
N GLU A 80 -6.35 17.08 -8.16
CA GLU A 80 -6.94 17.76 -9.32
C GLU A 80 -5.87 18.20 -10.30
N THR A 81 -4.97 17.27 -10.62
CA THR A 81 -3.88 17.49 -11.54
C THR A 81 -3.73 16.31 -12.49
N SER A 82 -2.56 16.11 -13.06
CA SER A 82 -2.32 15.06 -14.02
C SER A 82 -1.12 14.21 -13.61
N VAL A 83 -0.90 13.12 -14.34
CA VAL A 83 0.15 12.17 -13.99
C VAL A 83 1.54 12.81 -13.99
N GLU A 84 1.76 13.80 -14.87
CA GLU A 84 3.06 14.50 -14.93
C GLU A 84 3.38 15.24 -13.65
N PHE A 85 2.37 15.68 -12.91
CA PHE A 85 2.54 16.46 -11.70
C PHE A 85 2.27 15.64 -10.44
N ALA A 86 2.37 14.32 -10.54
CA ALA A 86 2.05 13.43 -9.42
C ALA A 86 3.29 12.99 -8.62
N LEU A 87 4.47 13.52 -8.92
CA LEU A 87 5.68 13.11 -8.22
C LEU A 87 5.66 13.48 -6.75
N ASN A 88 5.32 14.73 -6.46
CA ASN A 88 5.27 15.18 -5.07
C ASN A 88 4.29 14.36 -4.25
N GLY A 89 3.09 14.13 -4.79
CA GLY A 89 2.10 13.31 -4.11
C GLY A 89 2.58 11.88 -3.91
N THR A 90 3.30 11.33 -4.89
CA THR A 90 3.90 10.00 -4.75
C THR A 90 4.86 9.97 -3.57
N THR A 91 5.72 10.97 -3.44
CA THR A 91 6.66 11.05 -2.32
C THR A 91 5.93 11.13 -0.99
N VAL A 92 4.84 11.91 -0.93
CA VAL A 92 4.05 12.02 0.30
C VAL A 92 3.50 10.65 0.70
N LEU A 93 2.90 9.92 -0.22
CA LEU A 93 2.31 8.62 0.11
C LEU A 93 3.37 7.57 0.41
N ASN A 94 4.52 7.61 -0.28
CA ASN A 94 5.62 6.71 0.03
C ASN A 94 6.14 6.95 1.45
N THR A 95 6.25 8.19 1.87
CA THR A 95 6.68 8.54 3.22
C THR A 95 5.72 7.96 4.26
N ILE A 96 4.43 8.17 4.05
CA ILE A 96 3.41 7.68 4.97
C ILE A 96 3.47 6.15 5.05
N ALA A 97 3.58 5.49 3.90
CA ALA A 97 3.62 4.03 3.85
C ALA A 97 4.84 3.48 4.59
N LEU A 98 6.00 4.11 4.41
CA LEU A 98 7.21 3.68 5.12
C LEU A 98 7.04 3.79 6.63
N GLN A 99 6.43 4.88 7.09
CA GLN A 99 6.18 5.06 8.51
C GLN A 99 5.18 4.06 9.05
N LYS A 100 4.31 3.55 8.20
CA LYS A 100 3.30 2.55 8.59
C LYS A 100 3.76 1.12 8.38
N GLY A 101 5.03 0.92 8.02
CA GLY A 101 5.61 -0.41 8.01
C GLY A 101 5.91 -1.01 6.65
N ALA A 102 5.68 -0.28 5.55
CA ALA A 102 6.08 -0.78 4.24
C ALA A 102 7.60 -0.97 4.20
N LYS A 103 8.04 -2.06 3.59
CA LYS A 103 9.46 -2.37 3.48
C LYS A 103 9.98 -2.27 2.06
N ILE A 104 9.09 -2.31 1.08
CA ILE A 104 9.48 -2.28 -0.33
C ILE A 104 8.59 -1.27 -1.04
N LEU A 105 9.21 -0.38 -1.79
CA LEU A 105 8.50 0.59 -2.62
C LEU A 105 8.71 0.23 -4.08
N ARG A 106 7.63 0.03 -4.82
CA ARG A 106 7.69 -0.14 -6.27
C ARG A 106 7.45 1.23 -6.90
N VAL A 107 8.44 1.74 -7.63
CA VAL A 107 8.45 3.15 -8.02
C VAL A 107 8.92 3.34 -9.45
N HIS A 108 8.53 4.48 -10.04
CA HIS A 108 9.08 4.95 -11.31
C HIS A 108 10.22 5.95 -11.05
N ASP A 109 10.06 6.81 -10.05
CA ASP A 109 11.01 7.88 -9.76
C ASP A 109 11.97 7.41 -8.67
N VAL A 110 13.04 6.75 -9.08
CA VAL A 110 13.92 6.01 -8.18
C VAL A 110 14.66 6.92 -7.22
N ARG A 111 15.23 8.04 -7.72
CA ARG A 111 16.00 8.92 -6.86
C ARG A 111 15.16 9.46 -5.70
N GLU A 112 13.96 9.93 -6.01
CA GLU A 112 13.06 10.49 -5.02
C GLU A 112 12.65 9.45 -3.98
N ALA A 113 12.44 8.21 -4.43
CA ALA A 113 12.09 7.13 -3.52
C ALA A 113 13.26 6.79 -2.59
N ILE A 114 14.47 6.76 -3.13
CA ILE A 114 15.67 6.50 -2.31
C ILE A 114 15.84 7.58 -1.25
N GLU A 115 15.64 8.84 -1.63
CA GLU A 115 15.74 9.95 -0.68
C GLU A 115 14.70 9.79 0.43
N CYS A 116 13.50 9.36 0.05
CA CYS A 116 12.44 9.11 1.00
C CYS A 116 12.84 8.05 2.02
N VAL A 117 13.39 6.93 1.54
CA VAL A 117 13.83 5.84 2.40
C VAL A 117 14.95 6.31 3.33
N LYS A 118 15.91 7.05 2.79
CA LYS A 118 17.03 7.53 3.61
C LYS A 118 16.58 8.45 4.73
N LEU A 119 15.65 9.35 4.43
CA LEU A 119 15.20 10.30 5.44
C LEU A 119 14.32 9.62 6.49
N VAL A 120 13.40 8.76 6.05
CA VAL A 120 12.52 8.06 7.00
C VAL A 120 13.32 7.14 7.90
N SER A 121 14.41 6.54 7.40
CA SER A 121 15.23 5.64 8.21
C SER A 121 15.96 6.35 9.36
N GLN A 122 15.98 7.68 9.36
CA GLN A 122 16.56 8.45 10.47
C GLN A 122 15.59 8.61 11.63
N LEU A 123 14.33 8.28 11.44
CA LEU A 123 13.31 8.45 12.47
C LEU A 123 13.09 7.15 13.31
#